data_78e70ec83523e67ba0076f3f4c251684
#
_entry.id   78e70ec83523e67ba0076f3f4c251684
#
_cell.length_a   1.000
_cell.length_b   1.000
_cell.length_c   1.000
_cell.angle_alpha   90.00
_cell.angle_beta   90.00
_cell.angle_gamma   90.00
#
_symmetry.space_group_name_H-M   'P 1'
#
loop_
_entity.id
_entity.type
_entity.pdbx_description
1 polymer ?
#
loop_
_entity_poly.entity_id
_entity_poly.type
_entity_poly.pdbx_seq_one_letter_code
_entity_poly.pdbx_strand_id
1 'polypeptide(L)'
;MKQHLKLLLVSLVLGVQTYAQVTGVGDIGITVKDMNRSVKFYEEVLGFKKVSDNEFNGTAYESLNNLFGLNIRVVKMQLGDEFIELTDFLTSGGRSIPEDQKANDLSFQHIAIVVSDMDKAFQQLKKFSVEYVSTSPQTLPATNVAAAGIKAFYFHDIDDHNLELIYFPKGKGNPKWQTSHGKIFLGIDHTAIGVSSTEISQKFYQDILGIERKGDSWNFGTEQEHLNNVEGASLHITGFRAAAGPGVEFLQYLVPGPGKKYPADTRADDIWFWQTTLFTNDAEALYDTLKSSGYNFISKQIVDINANGIQSKSFIVRDPDGHAVLVKEIKK
;
A
#
# COMPACT_ATOMS: atom_id res chain seq x y z
N MET A 1 -1.45 48.80 58.23
CA MET A 1 -1.53 47.38 57.86
C MET A 1 -1.62 47.28 56.35
N LYS A 2 -0.51 46.96 55.67
CA LYS A 2 -0.47 46.73 54.21
C LYS A 2 -0.44 45.21 53.95
N GLN A 3 -1.54 44.66 53.43
CA GLN A 3 -1.60 43.27 52.98
C GLN A 3 -0.94 43.16 51.60
N HIS A 4 0.15 42.39 51.51
CA HIS A 4 0.80 42.02 50.26
C HIS A 4 0.11 40.75 49.70
N LEU A 5 -0.66 40.94 48.64
CA LEU A 5 -1.26 39.86 47.84
C LEU A 5 -0.14 39.23 46.97
N LYS A 6 0.33 38.04 47.29
CA LYS A 6 1.24 37.29 46.42
C LYS A 6 0.42 36.59 45.32
N LEU A 7 0.58 37.10 44.09
CA LEU A 7 0.03 36.45 42.90
C LEU A 7 0.91 35.25 42.56
N LEU A 8 0.35 34.04 42.67
CA LEU A 8 1.01 32.80 42.24
C LEU A 8 0.75 32.62 40.73
N LEU A 9 1.77 32.88 39.91
CA LEU A 9 1.73 32.61 38.48
C LEU A 9 1.94 31.09 38.28
N VAL A 10 0.88 30.34 38.00
CA VAL A 10 0.97 28.96 37.55
C VAL A 10 1.19 28.96 36.03
N SER A 11 2.44 28.78 35.61
CA SER A 11 2.79 28.59 34.20
C SER A 11 2.33 27.20 33.77
N LEU A 12 1.23 27.14 33.00
CA LEU A 12 0.79 25.97 32.31
C LEU A 12 1.77 25.70 31.14
N VAL A 13 2.75 24.82 31.35
CA VAL A 13 3.57 24.32 30.26
C VAL A 13 2.69 23.35 29.45
N LEU A 14 2.07 23.85 28.38
CA LEU A 14 1.50 23.01 27.35
C LEU A 14 2.66 22.29 26.65
N GLY A 15 2.94 21.07 27.10
CA GLY A 15 3.83 20.17 26.38
C GLY A 15 3.20 19.90 25.00
N VAL A 16 3.83 20.40 23.95
CA VAL A 16 3.53 19.96 22.59
C VAL A 16 3.98 18.51 22.55
N GLN A 17 3.03 17.57 22.68
CA GLN A 17 3.29 16.17 22.37
C GLN A 17 3.55 16.09 20.87
N THR A 18 4.79 16.03 20.48
CA THR A 18 5.18 15.65 19.11
C THR A 18 4.90 14.16 19.00
N TYR A 19 3.76 13.83 18.44
CA TYR A 19 3.49 12.44 18.08
C TYR A 19 4.51 11.99 17.02
N ALA A 20 5.02 10.78 17.15
CA ALA A 20 5.82 10.16 16.11
C ALA A 20 4.98 10.08 14.84
N GLN A 21 5.41 10.77 13.79
CA GLN A 21 4.66 10.85 12.54
C GLN A 21 5.36 10.06 11.45
N VAL A 22 4.56 9.52 10.55
CA VAL A 22 5.05 8.95 9.30
C VAL A 22 5.59 10.07 8.41
N THR A 23 6.84 9.92 7.98
CA THR A 23 7.54 10.88 7.12
C THR A 23 7.43 10.58 5.63
N GLY A 24 7.06 9.34 5.28
CA GLY A 24 6.89 8.92 3.89
C GLY A 24 6.34 7.51 3.76
N VAL A 25 5.77 7.23 2.60
CA VAL A 25 5.44 5.88 2.15
C VAL A 25 6.63 5.36 1.36
N GLY A 26 7.10 4.19 1.72
CA GLY A 26 8.26 3.54 1.12
C GLY A 26 7.89 2.45 0.12
N ASP A 27 8.72 1.41 0.12
CA ASP A 27 8.58 0.27 -0.76
C ASP A 27 7.30 -0.52 -0.45
N ILE A 28 6.68 -1.10 -1.49
CA ILE A 28 5.50 -1.95 -1.33
C ILE A 28 5.98 -3.40 -1.39
N GLY A 29 5.80 -4.13 -0.28
CA GLY A 29 6.16 -5.54 -0.19
C GLY A 29 5.07 -6.43 -0.77
N ILE A 30 5.49 -7.42 -1.55
CA ILE A 30 4.62 -8.40 -2.22
C ILE A 30 5.21 -9.79 -2.00
N THR A 31 4.46 -10.69 -1.38
CA THR A 31 4.88 -12.08 -1.24
C THR A 31 4.61 -12.82 -2.54
N VAL A 32 5.63 -13.45 -3.11
CA VAL A 32 5.57 -14.14 -4.40
C VAL A 32 5.84 -15.64 -4.26
N LYS A 33 5.31 -16.42 -5.19
CA LYS A 33 5.41 -17.88 -5.19
C LYS A 33 6.72 -18.39 -5.81
N ASP A 34 7.25 -17.67 -6.79
CA ASP A 34 8.50 -17.99 -7.49
C ASP A 34 9.18 -16.67 -7.91
N MET A 35 10.26 -16.35 -7.23
CA MET A 35 11.00 -15.10 -7.44
C MET A 35 11.42 -14.88 -8.90
N ASN A 36 11.90 -15.92 -9.57
CA ASN A 36 12.43 -15.75 -10.93
C ASN A 36 11.30 -15.46 -11.94
N ARG A 37 10.14 -16.10 -11.76
CA ARG A 37 8.95 -15.84 -12.58
C ARG A 37 8.42 -14.43 -12.34
N SER A 38 8.33 -14.02 -11.07
CA SER A 38 7.80 -12.70 -10.73
C SER A 38 8.73 -11.58 -11.19
N VAL A 39 10.06 -11.69 -10.96
CA VAL A 39 11.04 -10.72 -11.48
C VAL A 39 10.90 -10.58 -13.00
N LYS A 40 10.86 -11.71 -13.73
CA LYS A 40 10.70 -11.69 -15.19
C LYS A 40 9.40 -10.97 -15.61
N PHE A 41 8.29 -11.24 -14.93
CA PHE A 41 7.02 -10.57 -15.21
C PHE A 41 7.14 -9.06 -15.02
N TYR A 42 7.61 -8.59 -13.86
CA TYR A 42 7.72 -7.16 -13.60
C TYR A 42 8.71 -6.45 -14.52
N GLU A 43 9.80 -7.12 -14.94
CA GLU A 43 10.77 -6.56 -15.92
C GLU A 43 10.20 -6.51 -17.34
N GLU A 44 9.72 -7.63 -17.87
CA GLU A 44 9.36 -7.74 -19.30
C GLU A 44 7.98 -7.13 -19.61
N VAL A 45 7.02 -7.28 -18.69
CA VAL A 45 5.64 -6.80 -18.92
C VAL A 45 5.50 -5.34 -18.53
N LEU A 46 6.02 -4.94 -17.36
CA LEU A 46 5.76 -3.63 -16.73
C LEU A 46 6.97 -2.69 -16.75
N GLY A 47 8.15 -3.18 -17.19
CA GLY A 47 9.33 -2.34 -17.34
C GLY A 47 10.02 -1.93 -16.04
N PHE A 48 9.78 -2.65 -14.95
CA PHE A 48 10.54 -2.48 -13.71
C PHE A 48 12.01 -2.85 -13.94
N LYS A 49 12.88 -2.34 -13.07
CA LYS A 49 14.31 -2.67 -13.06
C LYS A 49 14.70 -3.28 -11.73
N LYS A 50 15.38 -4.42 -11.75
CA LYS A 50 15.94 -5.01 -10.55
C LYS A 50 17.06 -4.13 -9.99
N VAL A 51 16.95 -3.79 -8.70
CA VAL A 51 17.92 -2.94 -7.98
C VAL A 51 18.80 -3.76 -7.06
N SER A 52 18.21 -4.73 -6.35
CA SER A 52 18.95 -5.64 -5.47
C SER A 52 18.28 -7.01 -5.43
N ASP A 53 19.05 -8.03 -5.01
CA ASP A 53 18.61 -9.41 -4.91
C ASP A 53 19.41 -10.06 -3.76
N ASN A 54 18.76 -10.31 -2.62
CA ASN A 54 19.41 -10.73 -1.40
C ASN A 54 18.61 -11.80 -0.68
N GLU A 55 19.29 -12.66 0.07
CA GLU A 55 18.69 -13.61 0.99
C GLU A 55 18.88 -13.14 2.43
N PHE A 56 17.84 -13.33 3.24
CA PHE A 56 17.83 -12.97 4.64
C PHE A 56 17.24 -14.10 5.49
N ASN A 57 17.83 -14.28 6.68
CA ASN A 57 17.37 -15.24 7.68
C ASN A 57 17.71 -14.74 9.09
N GLY A 58 17.42 -15.56 10.09
CA GLY A 58 17.77 -15.32 11.48
C GLY A 58 16.63 -14.68 12.29
N THR A 59 16.86 -14.62 13.61
CA THR A 59 15.82 -14.32 14.60
C THR A 59 15.16 -12.97 14.45
N ALA A 60 15.85 -11.96 13.91
CA ALA A 60 15.27 -10.65 13.65
C ALA A 60 14.16 -10.74 12.57
N TYR A 61 14.45 -11.40 11.46
CA TYR A 61 13.46 -11.60 10.39
C TYR A 61 12.34 -12.55 10.81
N GLU A 62 12.64 -13.60 11.59
CA GLU A 62 11.62 -14.48 12.19
C GLU A 62 10.68 -13.71 13.12
N SER A 63 11.21 -12.80 13.94
CA SER A 63 10.43 -11.97 14.86
C SER A 63 9.62 -10.91 14.11
N LEU A 64 10.19 -10.33 13.04
CA LEU A 64 9.50 -9.34 12.20
C LEU A 64 8.26 -9.96 11.53
N ASN A 65 8.44 -11.13 10.90
CA ASN A 65 7.39 -11.81 10.13
C ASN A 65 6.56 -12.80 10.98
N ASN A 66 6.93 -13.02 12.25
CA ASN A 66 6.33 -14.01 13.14
C ASN A 66 6.30 -15.44 12.53
N LEU A 67 7.40 -15.82 11.87
CA LEU A 67 7.60 -17.15 11.26
C LEU A 67 8.92 -17.74 11.71
N PHE A 68 8.87 -18.97 12.25
CA PHE A 68 10.06 -19.67 12.71
C PHE A 68 10.79 -20.39 11.56
N GLY A 69 12.13 -20.43 11.62
CA GLY A 69 12.95 -21.10 10.61
C GLY A 69 12.94 -20.42 9.25
N LEU A 70 12.69 -19.12 9.23
CA LEU A 70 12.52 -18.32 8.04
C LEU A 70 13.84 -18.16 7.27
N ASN A 71 13.79 -18.42 5.97
CA ASN A 71 14.76 -17.97 4.98
C ASN A 71 13.99 -17.35 3.82
N ILE A 72 14.27 -16.09 3.50
CA ILE A 72 13.59 -15.33 2.45
C ILE A 72 14.59 -14.80 1.43
N ARG A 73 14.18 -14.79 0.16
CA ARG A 73 14.84 -14.03 -0.89
C ARG A 73 14.00 -12.77 -1.15
N VAL A 74 14.64 -11.60 -1.09
CA VAL A 74 14.02 -10.31 -1.31
C VAL A 74 14.66 -9.64 -2.51
N VAL A 75 13.84 -9.34 -3.51
CA VAL A 75 14.27 -8.62 -4.71
C VAL A 75 13.58 -7.26 -4.74
N LYS A 76 14.39 -6.20 -4.67
CA LYS A 76 13.91 -4.84 -4.81
C LYS A 76 13.89 -4.45 -6.27
N MET A 77 12.74 -3.96 -6.74
CA MET A 77 12.53 -3.53 -8.11
C MET A 77 12.05 -2.08 -8.15
N GLN A 78 12.47 -1.33 -9.17
CA GLN A 78 12.19 0.09 -9.35
C GLN A 78 11.40 0.36 -10.61
N LEU A 79 10.36 1.21 -10.50
CA LEU A 79 9.68 1.84 -11.63
C LEU A 79 9.53 3.34 -11.36
N GLY A 80 10.13 4.18 -12.19
CA GLY A 80 10.20 5.63 -11.91
C GLY A 80 11.03 5.90 -10.66
N ASP A 81 10.43 6.57 -9.69
CA ASP A 81 11.02 6.88 -8.39
C ASP A 81 10.56 5.90 -7.29
N GLU A 82 9.60 5.04 -7.60
CA GLU A 82 8.97 4.12 -6.65
C GLU A 82 9.55 2.71 -6.73
N PHE A 83 9.37 1.96 -5.63
CA PHE A 83 9.93 0.63 -5.47
C PHE A 83 8.89 -0.37 -4.98
N ILE A 84 9.06 -1.63 -5.41
CA ILE A 84 8.43 -2.79 -4.79
C ILE A 84 9.50 -3.72 -4.25
N GLU A 85 9.18 -4.48 -3.20
CA GLU A 85 10.02 -5.56 -2.66
C GLU A 85 9.27 -6.88 -2.83
N LEU A 86 9.70 -7.68 -3.81
CA LEU A 86 9.21 -9.04 -3.97
C LEU A 86 9.87 -9.93 -2.92
N THR A 87 9.09 -10.69 -2.17
CA THR A 87 9.59 -11.61 -1.13
C THR A 87 9.14 -13.03 -1.43
N ASP A 88 10.11 -13.92 -1.59
CA ASP A 88 9.91 -15.37 -1.75
C ASP A 88 10.35 -16.07 -0.44
N PHE A 89 9.45 -16.84 0.17
CA PHE A 89 9.71 -17.58 1.40
C PHE A 89 10.25 -18.97 1.09
N LEU A 90 11.59 -19.12 1.06
CA LEU A 90 12.27 -20.33 0.59
C LEU A 90 12.09 -21.57 1.49
N THR A 91 11.71 -21.37 2.76
CA THR A 91 11.56 -22.45 3.77
C THR A 91 10.13 -22.75 4.17
N SER A 92 9.18 -21.96 3.71
CA SER A 92 7.76 -22.18 3.98
C SER A 92 6.96 -21.94 2.70
N GLY A 93 5.82 -22.61 2.59
CA GLY A 93 4.87 -22.40 1.50
C GLY A 93 3.58 -21.81 2.05
N GLY A 94 3.29 -20.57 1.68
CA GLY A 94 2.04 -19.93 2.03
C GLY A 94 0.88 -20.38 1.14
N ARG A 95 -0.31 -19.95 1.51
CA ARG A 95 -1.55 -20.23 0.76
C ARG A 95 -1.62 -19.35 -0.48
N SER A 96 -2.13 -19.92 -1.59
CA SER A 96 -2.40 -19.16 -2.81
C SER A 96 -3.59 -18.22 -2.63
N ILE A 97 -3.64 -17.15 -3.43
CA ILE A 97 -4.81 -16.26 -3.50
C ILE A 97 -6.05 -17.10 -3.81
N PRO A 98 -7.17 -16.90 -3.07
CA PRO A 98 -8.40 -17.64 -3.33
C PRO A 98 -8.96 -17.35 -4.74
N GLU A 99 -9.30 -18.41 -5.48
CA GLU A 99 -9.86 -18.28 -6.85
C GLU A 99 -11.17 -17.48 -6.90
N ASP A 100 -11.89 -17.40 -5.78
CA ASP A 100 -13.16 -16.65 -5.66
C ASP A 100 -12.98 -15.26 -5.03
N GLN A 101 -11.74 -14.73 -4.99
CA GLN A 101 -11.47 -13.36 -4.56
C GLN A 101 -12.14 -12.36 -5.51
N LYS A 102 -12.74 -11.33 -4.91
CA LYS A 102 -13.41 -10.25 -5.64
C LYS A 102 -12.82 -8.89 -5.29
N ALA A 103 -12.99 -7.94 -6.20
CA ALA A 103 -12.46 -6.59 -5.99
C ALA A 103 -13.09 -5.85 -4.80
N ASN A 104 -14.27 -6.27 -4.32
CA ASN A 104 -14.90 -5.73 -3.12
C ASN A 104 -14.54 -6.45 -1.82
N ASP A 105 -13.66 -7.46 -1.85
CA ASP A 105 -13.14 -8.08 -0.62
C ASP A 105 -12.26 -7.08 0.14
N LEU A 106 -12.24 -7.20 1.48
CA LEU A 106 -11.40 -6.39 2.35
C LEU A 106 -9.94 -6.89 2.31
N SER A 107 -9.31 -6.75 1.16
CA SER A 107 -7.93 -7.18 0.90
C SER A 107 -7.09 -6.01 0.42
N PHE A 108 -5.77 -6.21 0.37
CA PHE A 108 -4.93 -5.31 -0.40
C PHE A 108 -5.34 -5.46 -1.86
N GLN A 109 -5.81 -4.36 -2.45
CA GLN A 109 -6.49 -4.44 -3.73
C GLN A 109 -5.51 -4.30 -4.90
N HIS A 110 -4.65 -3.26 -4.91
CA HIS A 110 -3.67 -3.08 -5.99
C HIS A 110 -2.56 -2.06 -5.67
N ILE A 111 -1.55 -2.05 -6.51
CA ILE A 111 -0.70 -0.88 -6.77
C ILE A 111 -1.12 -0.25 -8.09
N ALA A 112 -1.24 1.08 -8.13
CA ALA A 112 -1.63 1.81 -9.32
C ALA A 112 -0.40 2.23 -10.12
N ILE A 113 -0.16 1.53 -11.23
CA ILE A 113 0.97 1.74 -12.15
C ILE A 113 0.57 2.80 -13.16
N VAL A 114 1.22 3.96 -13.11
CA VAL A 114 0.90 5.07 -14.00
C VAL A 114 1.44 4.82 -15.40
N VAL A 115 0.59 5.04 -16.38
CA VAL A 115 0.94 4.94 -17.80
C VAL A 115 0.78 6.26 -18.52
N SER A 116 1.68 6.54 -19.47
CA SER A 116 1.61 7.72 -20.33
C SER A 116 0.59 7.60 -21.44
N ASP A 117 0.21 6.38 -21.80
CA ASP A 117 -0.71 6.05 -22.88
C ASP A 117 -1.37 4.70 -22.54
N MET A 118 -2.66 4.73 -22.19
CA MET A 118 -3.40 3.53 -21.77
C MET A 118 -3.50 2.51 -22.92
N ASP A 119 -3.67 2.96 -24.15
CA ASP A 119 -3.85 2.05 -25.29
C ASP A 119 -2.55 1.29 -25.58
N LYS A 120 -1.40 1.99 -25.54
CA LYS A 120 -0.09 1.33 -25.69
C LYS A 120 0.22 0.37 -24.56
N ALA A 121 -0.07 0.75 -23.31
CA ALA A 121 0.12 -0.11 -22.15
C ALA A 121 -0.76 -1.36 -22.24
N PHE A 122 -2.02 -1.21 -22.59
CA PHE A 122 -2.94 -2.34 -22.79
C PHE A 122 -2.49 -3.26 -23.94
N GLN A 123 -1.98 -2.71 -25.04
CA GLN A 123 -1.39 -3.53 -26.11
C GLN A 123 -0.13 -4.27 -25.66
N GLN A 124 0.64 -3.68 -24.74
CA GLN A 124 1.78 -4.39 -24.13
C GLN A 124 1.30 -5.59 -23.30
N LEU A 125 0.31 -5.41 -22.41
CA LEU A 125 -0.25 -6.53 -21.62
C LEU A 125 -0.78 -7.67 -22.50
N LYS A 126 -1.44 -7.35 -23.62
CA LYS A 126 -1.94 -8.36 -24.57
C LYS A 126 -0.86 -9.29 -25.12
N LYS A 127 0.38 -8.79 -25.30
CA LYS A 127 1.48 -9.63 -25.80
C LYS A 127 1.89 -10.74 -24.84
N PHE A 128 1.61 -10.54 -23.54
CA PHE A 128 1.98 -11.47 -22.48
C PHE A 128 0.81 -12.29 -21.94
N SER A 129 -0.39 -12.14 -22.54
CA SER A 129 -1.60 -12.90 -22.18
C SER A 129 -1.92 -12.85 -20.68
N VAL A 130 -1.76 -11.66 -20.07
CA VAL A 130 -2.12 -11.47 -18.65
C VAL A 130 -3.61 -11.67 -18.43
N GLU A 131 -3.99 -12.14 -17.25
CA GLU A 131 -5.39 -12.29 -16.86
C GLU A 131 -6.02 -10.94 -16.54
N TYR A 132 -7.24 -10.69 -17.01
CA TYR A 132 -7.95 -9.42 -16.84
C TYR A 132 -9.00 -9.53 -15.75
N VAL A 133 -9.03 -8.52 -14.86
CA VAL A 133 -10.15 -8.27 -13.95
C VAL A 133 -11.17 -7.37 -14.64
N SER A 134 -10.72 -6.25 -15.21
CA SER A 134 -11.57 -5.35 -15.99
C SER A 134 -11.95 -5.96 -17.31
N THR A 135 -13.17 -5.69 -17.80
CA THR A 135 -13.61 -6.14 -19.14
C THR A 135 -12.79 -5.50 -20.26
N SER A 136 -12.34 -4.27 -20.07
CA SER A 136 -11.45 -3.48 -20.92
C SER A 136 -10.97 -2.23 -20.16
N PRO A 137 -10.00 -1.44 -20.68
CA PRO A 137 -9.70 -0.15 -20.11
C PRO A 137 -10.94 0.74 -20.06
N GLN A 138 -11.25 1.28 -18.88
CA GLN A 138 -12.39 2.15 -18.62
C GLN A 138 -11.93 3.61 -18.60
N THR A 139 -12.80 4.53 -19.06
CA THR A 139 -12.60 5.98 -18.91
C THR A 139 -13.66 6.51 -17.98
N LEU A 140 -13.28 7.03 -16.84
CA LEU A 140 -14.21 7.52 -15.84
C LEU A 140 -15.00 8.74 -16.39
N PRO A 141 -16.34 8.75 -16.21
CA PRO A 141 -17.22 9.68 -16.89
C PRO A 141 -17.09 11.11 -16.34
N ALA A 142 -17.49 12.10 -17.16
CA ALA A 142 -17.46 13.52 -16.77
C ALA A 142 -18.36 13.83 -15.55
N THR A 143 -19.35 13.02 -15.27
CA THR A 143 -20.23 13.11 -14.09
C THR A 143 -19.49 12.89 -12.77
N ASN A 144 -18.40 12.12 -12.80
CA ASN A 144 -17.47 12.01 -11.66
C ASN A 144 -16.40 13.11 -11.78
N VAL A 145 -16.71 14.31 -11.29
CA VAL A 145 -15.85 15.50 -11.45
C VAL A 145 -14.43 15.26 -10.92
N ALA A 146 -14.28 14.54 -9.80
CA ALA A 146 -12.97 14.27 -9.19
C ALA A 146 -12.09 13.40 -10.10
N ALA A 147 -12.66 12.38 -10.73
CA ALA A 147 -11.94 11.40 -11.54
C ALA A 147 -12.21 11.50 -13.05
N ALA A 148 -12.94 12.51 -13.51
CA ALA A 148 -13.32 12.66 -14.92
C ALA A 148 -12.13 12.53 -15.89
N GLY A 149 -12.24 11.62 -16.86
CA GLY A 149 -11.26 11.38 -17.89
C GLY A 149 -10.05 10.54 -17.45
N ILE A 150 -9.91 10.18 -16.18
CA ILE A 150 -8.94 9.18 -15.74
C ILE A 150 -9.29 7.85 -16.43
N LYS A 151 -8.28 7.16 -16.96
CA LYS A 151 -8.46 5.81 -17.48
C LYS A 151 -7.83 4.83 -16.54
N ALA A 152 -8.50 3.70 -16.32
CA ALA A 152 -8.05 2.63 -15.43
C ALA A 152 -8.30 1.25 -16.04
N PHE A 153 -7.47 0.28 -15.65
CA PHE A 153 -7.59 -1.11 -16.08
C PHE A 153 -6.99 -2.04 -15.03
N TYR A 154 -7.76 -3.00 -14.52
CA TYR A 154 -7.32 -3.98 -13.55
C TYR A 154 -6.98 -5.33 -14.22
N PHE A 155 -5.90 -5.93 -13.77
CA PHE A 155 -5.39 -7.21 -14.26
C PHE A 155 -4.59 -7.92 -13.16
N HIS A 156 -4.28 -9.20 -13.37
CA HIS A 156 -3.47 -9.97 -12.44
C HIS A 156 -2.00 -10.08 -12.90
N ASP A 157 -1.10 -10.13 -11.92
CA ASP A 157 0.25 -10.61 -12.17
C ASP A 157 0.28 -12.15 -12.26
N ILE A 158 1.50 -12.73 -12.26
CA ILE A 158 1.70 -14.17 -12.46
C ILE A 158 1.34 -15.02 -11.24
N ASP A 159 1.13 -14.41 -10.08
CA ASP A 159 0.74 -15.05 -8.82
C ASP A 159 -0.68 -14.66 -8.38
N ASP A 160 -1.47 -14.08 -9.30
CA ASP A 160 -2.86 -13.62 -9.15
C ASP A 160 -3.01 -12.34 -8.29
N HIS A 161 -1.91 -11.60 -8.05
CA HIS A 161 -2.02 -10.30 -7.43
C HIS A 161 -2.70 -9.29 -8.36
N ASN A 162 -3.66 -8.55 -7.82
CA ASN A 162 -4.37 -7.54 -8.56
C ASN A 162 -3.50 -6.29 -8.76
N LEU A 163 -3.42 -5.80 -9.98
CA LEU A 163 -2.66 -4.62 -10.39
C LEU A 163 -3.56 -3.65 -11.15
N GLU A 164 -3.26 -2.35 -11.08
CA GLU A 164 -3.93 -1.33 -11.86
C GLU A 164 -2.96 -0.66 -12.84
N LEU A 165 -3.40 -0.48 -14.10
CA LEU A 165 -2.90 0.58 -14.96
C LEU A 165 -3.77 1.82 -14.79
N ILE A 166 -3.16 2.98 -14.55
CA ILE A 166 -3.87 4.25 -14.43
C ILE A 166 -3.24 5.30 -15.34
N TYR A 167 -4.09 6.04 -16.07
CA TYR A 167 -3.70 7.19 -16.90
C TYR A 167 -4.38 8.45 -16.38
N PHE A 168 -3.60 9.49 -16.15
CA PHE A 168 -4.08 10.79 -15.74
C PHE A 168 -4.11 11.76 -16.95
N PRO A 169 -5.30 12.28 -17.34
CA PRO A 169 -5.39 13.31 -18.36
C PRO A 169 -4.77 14.62 -17.86
N LYS A 170 -4.54 15.56 -18.77
CA LYS A 170 -3.95 16.86 -18.46
C LYS A 170 -4.65 17.54 -17.28
N GLY A 171 -3.87 17.93 -16.27
CA GLY A 171 -4.35 18.60 -15.06
C GLY A 171 -4.90 17.67 -13.96
N LYS A 172 -4.84 16.36 -14.14
CA LYS A 172 -5.18 15.35 -13.11
C LYS A 172 -3.93 14.62 -12.62
N GLY A 173 -4.03 14.08 -11.41
CA GLY A 173 -2.92 13.37 -10.77
C GLY A 173 -1.75 14.26 -10.35
N ASN A 174 -0.64 13.64 -9.96
CA ASN A 174 0.58 14.36 -9.65
C ASN A 174 1.18 14.97 -10.94
N PRO A 175 1.65 16.23 -10.93
CA PRO A 175 2.28 16.87 -12.10
C PRO A 175 3.42 16.06 -12.74
N LYS A 176 4.14 15.24 -11.99
CA LYS A 176 5.20 14.37 -12.52
C LYS A 176 4.68 13.37 -13.56
N TRP A 177 3.41 12.98 -13.48
CA TRP A 177 2.77 12.03 -14.40
C TRP A 177 2.42 12.64 -15.77
N GLN A 178 2.53 13.97 -15.89
CA GLN A 178 2.23 14.67 -17.14
C GLN A 178 3.39 14.63 -18.16
N THR A 179 4.55 14.06 -17.77
CA THR A 179 5.74 13.96 -18.62
C THR A 179 6.20 12.51 -18.73
N SER A 180 6.13 11.97 -19.96
CA SER A 180 6.45 10.54 -20.19
C SER A 180 7.93 10.25 -20.39
N HIS A 181 8.72 11.22 -20.83
CA HIS A 181 10.11 11.01 -21.26
C HIS A 181 10.28 9.81 -22.23
N GLY A 182 9.25 9.57 -23.06
CA GLY A 182 9.23 8.46 -24.01
C GLY A 182 8.92 7.08 -23.42
N LYS A 183 8.60 6.98 -22.11
CA LYS A 183 8.24 5.73 -21.44
C LYS A 183 6.73 5.51 -21.48
N ILE A 184 6.32 4.24 -21.48
CA ILE A 184 4.91 3.83 -21.33
C ILE A 184 4.56 3.78 -19.85
N PHE A 185 5.32 3.05 -19.05
CA PHE A 185 5.14 2.90 -17.59
C PHE A 185 6.02 3.92 -16.87
N LEU A 186 5.43 4.72 -15.97
CA LEU A 186 6.09 5.89 -15.39
C LEU A 186 6.51 5.71 -13.94
N GLY A 187 5.72 4.99 -13.14
CA GLY A 187 5.93 4.78 -11.71
C GLY A 187 4.66 4.28 -11.04
N ILE A 188 4.62 4.32 -9.69
CA ILE A 188 3.47 3.91 -8.88
C ILE A 188 2.87 5.16 -8.23
N ASP A 189 1.59 5.45 -8.49
CA ASP A 189 0.92 6.59 -7.87
C ASP A 189 0.47 6.30 -6.44
N HIS A 190 -0.15 5.14 -6.20
CA HIS A 190 -0.68 4.77 -4.90
C HIS A 190 -0.79 3.26 -4.72
N THR A 191 -0.99 2.85 -3.45
CA THR A 191 -1.52 1.55 -3.08
C THR A 191 -3.00 1.70 -2.76
N ALA A 192 -3.81 0.70 -3.09
CA ALA A 192 -5.23 0.70 -2.76
C ALA A 192 -5.59 -0.49 -1.90
N ILE A 193 -6.39 -0.26 -0.87
CA ILE A 193 -6.89 -1.27 0.07
C ILE A 193 -8.41 -1.23 0.17
N GLY A 194 -9.04 -2.41 0.20
CA GLY A 194 -10.47 -2.53 0.50
C GLY A 194 -10.72 -2.26 1.98
N VAL A 195 -11.55 -1.27 2.31
CA VAL A 195 -11.85 -0.92 3.71
C VAL A 195 -13.32 -1.11 4.04
N SER A 196 -13.59 -1.59 5.26
CA SER A 196 -14.96 -1.75 5.77
C SER A 196 -15.62 -0.40 6.09
N SER A 197 -14.81 0.58 6.50
CA SER A 197 -15.24 1.95 6.82
C SER A 197 -14.08 2.92 6.66
N THR A 198 -14.24 3.90 5.79
CA THR A 198 -13.28 5.01 5.64
C THR A 198 -13.01 5.72 6.97
N GLU A 199 -14.04 5.95 7.80
CA GLU A 199 -13.90 6.64 9.08
C GLU A 199 -13.04 5.85 10.08
N ILE A 200 -13.18 4.51 10.12
CA ILE A 200 -12.38 3.65 11.01
C ILE A 200 -10.93 3.62 10.54
N SER A 201 -10.69 3.41 9.24
CA SER A 201 -9.33 3.36 8.68
C SER A 201 -8.64 4.73 8.75
N GLN A 202 -9.40 5.84 8.62
CA GLN A 202 -8.87 7.20 8.78
C GLN A 202 -8.29 7.44 10.19
N LYS A 203 -8.89 6.89 11.25
CA LYS A 203 -8.33 7.00 12.61
C LYS A 203 -6.93 6.38 12.70
N PHE A 204 -6.71 5.27 12.01
CA PHE A 204 -5.39 4.63 11.96
C PHE A 204 -4.42 5.45 11.10
N TYR A 205 -4.76 5.69 9.84
CA TYR A 205 -3.81 6.28 8.88
C TYR A 205 -3.60 7.78 9.08
N GLN A 206 -4.64 8.54 9.42
CA GLN A 206 -4.51 9.98 9.61
C GLN A 206 -4.26 10.36 11.07
N ASP A 207 -5.11 9.91 12.01
CA ASP A 207 -5.06 10.45 13.37
C ASP A 207 -3.85 9.91 14.15
N ILE A 208 -3.45 8.63 13.90
CA ILE A 208 -2.30 8.00 14.57
C ILE A 208 -1.03 8.12 13.72
N LEU A 209 -1.09 7.75 12.44
CA LEU A 209 0.10 7.73 11.58
C LEU A 209 0.44 9.09 10.98
N GLY A 210 -0.49 10.04 10.97
CA GLY A 210 -0.29 11.39 10.46
C GLY A 210 -0.24 11.50 8.94
N ILE A 211 -0.79 10.52 8.20
CA ILE A 211 -0.88 10.55 6.73
C ILE A 211 -2.10 11.40 6.34
N GLU A 212 -1.86 12.46 5.57
CA GLU A 212 -2.87 13.47 5.30
C GLU A 212 -3.89 13.02 4.24
N ARG A 213 -5.20 13.15 4.54
CA ARG A 213 -6.26 12.98 3.55
C ARG A 213 -6.20 14.08 2.51
N LYS A 214 -6.25 13.72 1.22
CA LYS A 214 -6.11 14.65 0.10
C LYS A 214 -7.39 14.85 -0.70
N GLY A 215 -8.31 13.92 -0.66
CA GLY A 215 -9.57 14.05 -1.37
C GLY A 215 -10.36 12.77 -1.47
N ASP A 216 -11.53 12.90 -2.10
CA ASP A 216 -12.49 11.82 -2.27
C ASP A 216 -13.01 11.78 -3.70
N SER A 217 -13.44 10.60 -4.11
CA SER A 217 -14.29 10.43 -5.27
C SER A 217 -15.40 9.40 -5.01
N TRP A 218 -16.50 9.57 -5.73
CA TRP A 218 -17.65 8.68 -5.68
C TRP A 218 -17.77 8.02 -7.05
N ASN A 219 -17.38 6.77 -7.12
CA ASN A 219 -17.30 6.03 -8.35
C ASN A 219 -18.46 5.03 -8.45
N PHE A 220 -19.21 5.08 -9.53
CA PHE A 220 -20.37 4.21 -9.77
C PHE A 220 -20.72 4.15 -11.26
N GLY A 221 -21.64 3.27 -11.62
CA GLY A 221 -22.15 3.10 -12.97
C GLY A 221 -21.32 2.12 -13.80
N THR A 222 -21.65 2.02 -15.07
CA THR A 222 -21.15 0.97 -15.97
C THR A 222 -19.63 0.93 -16.07
N GLU A 223 -18.97 2.08 -16.10
CA GLU A 223 -17.51 2.14 -16.17
C GLU A 223 -16.88 1.56 -14.89
N GLN A 224 -17.48 1.84 -13.73
CA GLN A 224 -16.97 1.31 -12.47
C GLN A 224 -17.23 -0.19 -12.34
N GLU A 225 -18.41 -0.67 -12.74
CA GLU A 225 -18.76 -2.10 -12.77
C GLU A 225 -17.79 -2.88 -13.68
N HIS A 226 -17.53 -2.37 -14.86
CA HIS A 226 -16.60 -2.98 -15.82
C HIS A 226 -15.14 -2.89 -15.38
N LEU A 227 -14.77 -1.86 -14.61
CA LEU A 227 -13.42 -1.73 -14.05
C LEU A 227 -13.16 -2.80 -12.99
N ASN A 228 -14.08 -2.94 -12.03
CA ASN A 228 -13.90 -3.82 -10.87
C ASN A 228 -14.41 -5.25 -11.12
N ASN A 229 -15.17 -5.49 -12.20
CA ASN A 229 -15.90 -6.72 -12.45
C ASN A 229 -16.84 -7.08 -11.27
N VAL A 230 -17.54 -6.08 -10.75
CA VAL A 230 -18.52 -6.19 -9.65
C VAL A 230 -19.80 -5.49 -10.07
N GLU A 231 -20.88 -6.26 -10.20
CA GLU A 231 -22.19 -5.76 -10.61
C GLU A 231 -22.73 -4.74 -9.61
N GLY A 232 -23.24 -3.60 -10.10
CA GLY A 232 -23.78 -2.51 -9.30
C GLY A 232 -22.75 -1.76 -8.46
N ALA A 233 -21.45 -1.93 -8.73
CA ALA A 233 -20.38 -1.34 -7.92
C ALA A 233 -20.56 0.17 -7.74
N SER A 234 -20.61 0.58 -6.46
CA SER A 234 -20.57 1.98 -6.03
C SER A 234 -19.59 2.12 -4.88
N LEU A 235 -18.58 2.96 -5.06
CA LEU A 235 -17.48 3.14 -4.13
C LEU A 235 -17.38 4.58 -3.65
N HIS A 236 -17.05 4.72 -2.36
CA HIS A 236 -16.43 5.92 -1.82
C HIS A 236 -14.92 5.67 -1.78
N ILE A 237 -14.17 6.40 -2.59
CA ILE A 237 -12.72 6.31 -2.70
C ILE A 237 -12.10 7.50 -1.99
N THR A 238 -11.13 7.26 -1.10
CA THR A 238 -10.47 8.32 -0.32
C THR A 238 -8.95 8.20 -0.45
N GLY A 239 -8.31 9.25 -0.96
CA GLY A 239 -6.87 9.30 -1.15
C GLY A 239 -6.13 9.96 0.02
N PHE A 240 -5.02 9.35 0.43
CA PHE A 240 -4.11 9.84 1.47
C PHE A 240 -2.70 9.97 0.94
N ARG A 241 -1.94 10.94 1.46
CA ARG A 241 -0.52 11.17 1.09
C ARG A 241 0.31 11.50 2.33
N ALA A 242 1.48 10.88 2.45
CA ALA A 242 2.54 11.35 3.32
C ALA A 242 3.37 12.45 2.64
N ALA A 243 4.40 12.96 3.31
CA ALA A 243 5.29 13.98 2.74
C ALA A 243 6.09 13.48 1.53
N ALA A 244 6.34 12.17 1.44
CA ALA A 244 7.06 11.53 0.34
C ALA A 244 6.47 10.17 -0.01
N GLY A 245 6.76 9.69 -1.22
CA GLY A 245 6.37 8.37 -1.72
C GLY A 245 4.98 8.29 -2.35
N PRO A 246 4.52 7.08 -2.69
CA PRO A 246 3.21 6.84 -3.25
C PRO A 246 2.08 7.16 -2.26
N GLY A 247 0.86 7.31 -2.77
CA GLY A 247 -0.34 7.46 -1.93
C GLY A 247 -0.80 6.16 -1.30
N VAL A 248 -1.75 6.30 -0.37
CA VAL A 248 -2.58 5.20 0.12
C VAL A 248 -4.02 5.55 -0.21
N GLU A 249 -4.74 4.65 -0.86
CA GLU A 249 -6.12 4.87 -1.27
C GLU A 249 -7.04 3.84 -0.59
N PHE A 250 -8.17 4.31 -0.07
CA PHE A 250 -9.20 3.45 0.50
C PHE A 250 -10.31 3.24 -0.51
N LEU A 251 -10.70 1.99 -0.71
CA LEU A 251 -11.82 1.57 -1.53
C LEU A 251 -12.94 1.06 -0.62
N GLN A 252 -13.86 1.93 -0.24
CA GLN A 252 -15.06 1.53 0.51
C GLN A 252 -16.20 1.23 -0.46
N TYR A 253 -16.51 -0.04 -0.66
CA TYR A 253 -17.67 -0.45 -1.44
C TYR A 253 -18.95 -0.21 -0.68
N LEU A 254 -19.80 0.64 -1.23
CA LEU A 254 -21.14 0.95 -0.71
C LEU A 254 -22.20 -0.01 -1.26
N VAL A 255 -22.02 -0.41 -2.54
CA VAL A 255 -22.81 -1.41 -3.24
C VAL A 255 -21.82 -2.33 -3.96
N PRO A 256 -21.96 -3.64 -3.84
CA PRO A 256 -22.89 -4.42 -3.00
C PRO A 256 -22.55 -4.40 -1.50
N GLY A 257 -21.58 -3.62 -1.07
CA GLY A 257 -20.96 -3.60 0.24
C GLY A 257 -19.62 -4.35 0.23
N PRO A 258 -18.93 -4.40 1.38
CA PRO A 258 -17.67 -5.14 1.49
C PRO A 258 -17.91 -6.64 1.31
N GLY A 259 -16.97 -7.30 0.63
CA GLY A 259 -16.96 -8.74 0.47
C GLY A 259 -16.35 -9.48 1.67
N LYS A 260 -15.49 -10.45 1.40
CA LYS A 260 -14.83 -11.24 2.43
C LYS A 260 -13.87 -10.38 3.26
N LYS A 261 -13.83 -10.66 4.56
CA LYS A 261 -12.82 -10.07 5.45
C LYS A 261 -11.44 -10.65 5.15
N TYR A 262 -10.41 -9.85 5.37
CA TYR A 262 -9.05 -10.33 5.37
C TYR A 262 -8.90 -11.45 6.41
N PRO A 263 -8.34 -12.62 6.06
CA PRO A 263 -8.27 -13.73 7.00
C PRO A 263 -7.43 -13.37 8.23
N ALA A 264 -8.01 -13.53 9.42
CA ALA A 264 -7.34 -13.17 10.68
C ALA A 264 -6.07 -13.98 10.94
N ASP A 265 -5.98 -15.18 10.35
CA ASP A 265 -4.84 -16.10 10.42
C ASP A 265 -3.84 -15.91 9.27
N THR A 266 -3.96 -14.83 8.49
CA THR A 266 -3.01 -14.50 7.42
C THR A 266 -1.59 -14.43 7.96
N ARG A 267 -0.68 -15.12 7.27
CA ARG A 267 0.75 -15.17 7.56
C ARG A 267 1.51 -14.37 6.52
N ALA A 268 2.73 -13.97 6.87
CA ALA A 268 3.57 -13.20 5.94
C ALA A 268 4.00 -13.98 4.68
N ASP A 269 3.97 -15.32 4.74
CA ASP A 269 4.27 -16.20 3.60
C ASP A 269 3.03 -16.54 2.73
N ASP A 270 1.82 -16.12 3.09
CA ASP A 270 0.66 -16.28 2.21
C ASP A 270 0.81 -15.36 0.96
N ILE A 271 0.45 -15.86 -0.22
CA ILE A 271 0.65 -15.11 -1.49
C ILE A 271 -0.17 -13.81 -1.54
N TRP A 272 -1.32 -13.74 -0.89
CA TRP A 272 -2.07 -12.49 -0.78
C TRP A 272 -1.52 -11.50 0.24
N PHE A 273 -0.35 -11.78 0.87
CA PHE A 273 0.25 -10.89 1.84
C PHE A 273 0.99 -9.76 1.14
N TRP A 274 0.46 -8.56 1.30
CA TRP A 274 1.09 -7.33 0.91
C TRP A 274 1.44 -6.53 2.14
N GLN A 275 2.44 -5.66 2.04
CA GLN A 275 2.73 -4.69 3.09
C GLN A 275 3.09 -3.33 2.49
N THR A 276 2.50 -2.27 3.04
CA THR A 276 2.91 -0.90 2.75
C THR A 276 3.98 -0.50 3.76
N THR A 277 5.17 -0.10 3.29
CA THR A 277 6.22 0.40 4.19
C THR A 277 5.97 1.87 4.50
N LEU A 278 6.01 2.21 5.79
CA LEU A 278 5.91 3.59 6.29
C LEU A 278 7.19 3.95 7.05
N PHE A 279 7.82 5.04 6.64
CA PHE A 279 8.98 5.57 7.35
C PHE A 279 8.55 6.48 8.48
N THR A 280 9.25 6.37 9.62
CA THR A 280 9.05 7.23 10.80
C THR A 280 10.39 7.70 11.36
N ASN A 281 10.35 8.76 12.16
CA ASN A 281 11.52 9.24 12.92
C ASN A 281 11.63 8.59 14.30
N ASP A 282 10.59 7.90 14.79
CA ASP A 282 10.53 7.29 16.11
C ASP A 282 9.62 6.06 16.08
N ALA A 283 10.22 4.89 15.81
CA ALA A 283 9.50 3.63 15.73
C ALA A 283 9.01 3.16 17.10
N GLU A 284 9.73 3.49 18.19
CA GLU A 284 9.35 3.06 19.54
C GLU A 284 8.09 3.80 20.01
N ALA A 285 8.06 5.12 19.89
CA ALA A 285 6.89 5.92 20.26
C ALA A 285 5.65 5.54 19.44
N LEU A 286 5.83 5.27 18.15
CA LEU A 286 4.72 4.84 17.28
C LEU A 286 4.23 3.44 17.64
N TYR A 287 5.14 2.50 17.94
CA TYR A 287 4.80 1.17 18.41
C TYR A 287 3.97 1.22 19.70
N ASP A 288 4.42 2.01 20.71
CA ASP A 288 3.72 2.15 21.99
C ASP A 288 2.34 2.80 21.81
N THR A 289 2.22 3.79 20.93
CA THR A 289 0.93 4.42 20.58
C THR A 289 -0.03 3.41 19.97
N LEU A 290 0.41 2.65 18.98
CA LEU A 290 -0.41 1.62 18.31
C LEU A 290 -0.80 0.50 19.28
N LYS A 291 0.11 0.06 20.13
CA LYS A 291 -0.12 -0.97 21.14
C LYS A 291 -1.13 -0.53 22.20
N SER A 292 -0.99 0.70 22.73
CA SER A 292 -1.93 1.25 23.70
C SER A 292 -3.31 1.51 23.09
N SER A 293 -3.38 1.75 21.79
CA SER A 293 -4.63 1.89 21.04
C SER A 293 -5.29 0.55 20.66
N GLY A 294 -4.67 -0.58 21.00
CA GLY A 294 -5.24 -1.92 20.83
C GLY A 294 -5.11 -2.52 19.44
N TYR A 295 -4.21 -2.01 18.59
CA TYR A 295 -3.96 -2.60 17.28
C TYR A 295 -3.18 -3.92 17.37
N ASN A 296 -3.43 -4.81 16.41
CA ASN A 296 -2.79 -6.13 16.35
C ASN A 296 -1.47 -6.05 15.60
N PHE A 297 -0.44 -6.71 16.12
CA PHE A 297 0.87 -6.79 15.50
C PHE A 297 1.09 -8.17 14.87
N ILE A 298 1.76 -8.18 13.71
CA ILE A 298 2.33 -9.39 13.12
C ILE A 298 3.67 -9.67 13.80
N SER A 299 4.51 -8.64 13.92
CA SER A 299 5.80 -8.75 14.60
C SER A 299 5.63 -9.04 16.09
N LYS A 300 6.46 -9.92 16.62
CA LYS A 300 6.47 -10.24 18.07
C LYS A 300 6.89 -9.04 18.91
N GLN A 301 7.74 -8.18 18.35
CA GLN A 301 8.31 -6.99 19.00
C GLN A 301 8.91 -6.08 17.94
N ILE A 302 9.38 -4.89 18.33
CA ILE A 302 10.26 -4.07 17.50
C ILE A 302 11.57 -4.84 17.30
N VAL A 303 12.08 -4.87 16.08
CA VAL A 303 13.34 -5.56 15.74
C VAL A 303 14.34 -4.61 15.12
N ASP A 304 15.61 -4.78 15.47
CA ASP A 304 16.73 -4.15 14.78
C ASP A 304 17.11 -5.01 13.57
N ILE A 305 16.99 -4.43 12.38
CA ILE A 305 17.35 -5.05 11.12
C ILE A 305 18.62 -4.38 10.60
N ASN A 306 19.58 -5.19 10.17
CA ASN A 306 20.73 -4.72 9.39
C ASN A 306 20.67 -5.39 8.02
N ALA A 307 20.23 -4.64 7.02
CA ALA A 307 20.14 -5.10 5.64
C ALA A 307 21.14 -4.33 4.79
N ASN A 308 22.19 -5.01 4.28
CA ASN A 308 23.18 -4.40 3.40
C ASN A 308 23.87 -3.14 3.97
N GLY A 309 24.13 -3.13 5.28
CA GLY A 309 24.74 -2.00 5.98
C GLY A 309 23.76 -0.90 6.40
N ILE A 310 22.50 -1.00 6.02
CA ILE A 310 21.45 -0.08 6.47
C ILE A 310 20.82 -0.66 7.76
N GLN A 311 20.98 0.07 8.85
CA GLN A 311 20.35 -0.28 10.12
C GLN A 311 18.98 0.36 10.24
N SER A 312 17.99 -0.41 10.69
CA SER A 312 16.64 0.10 10.96
C SER A 312 16.02 -0.57 12.17
N LYS A 313 15.12 0.16 12.84
CA LYS A 313 14.12 -0.39 13.76
C LYS A 313 12.84 -0.62 12.98
N SER A 314 12.26 -1.83 13.07
CA SER A 314 11.12 -2.20 12.25
C SER A 314 10.12 -3.05 13.02
N PHE A 315 8.84 -2.93 12.66
CA PHE A 315 7.76 -3.80 13.09
C PHE A 315 6.64 -3.81 12.05
N ILE A 316 5.82 -4.86 12.04
CA ILE A 316 4.64 -4.97 11.20
C ILE A 316 3.40 -4.97 12.09
N VAL A 317 2.48 -4.05 11.81
CA VAL A 317 1.18 -3.90 12.47
C VAL A 317 0.06 -4.14 11.46
N ARG A 318 -1.11 -4.57 11.92
CA ARG A 318 -2.32 -4.65 11.11
C ARG A 318 -3.14 -3.38 11.27
N ASP A 319 -3.65 -2.88 10.15
CA ASP A 319 -4.67 -1.85 10.17
C ASP A 319 -6.03 -2.40 10.66
N PRO A 320 -7.10 -1.59 10.77
CA PRO A 320 -8.41 -2.04 11.26
C PRO A 320 -9.04 -3.20 10.46
N ASP A 321 -8.76 -3.32 9.17
CA ASP A 321 -9.29 -4.39 8.31
C ASP A 321 -8.33 -5.57 8.13
N GLY A 322 -7.11 -5.47 8.69
CA GLY A 322 -6.13 -6.56 8.74
C GLY A 322 -4.96 -6.44 7.77
N HIS A 323 -4.88 -5.37 6.98
CA HIS A 323 -3.76 -5.14 6.06
C HIS A 323 -2.45 -4.91 6.84
N ALA A 324 -1.37 -5.45 6.31
CA ALA A 324 -0.06 -5.31 6.94
C ALA A 324 0.59 -3.97 6.59
N VAL A 325 1.07 -3.29 7.62
CA VAL A 325 1.83 -2.05 7.53
C VAL A 325 3.18 -2.27 8.20
N LEU A 326 4.25 -2.20 7.40
CA LEU A 326 5.62 -2.24 7.89
C LEU A 326 6.06 -0.83 8.29
N VAL A 327 6.27 -0.60 9.57
CA VAL A 327 6.85 0.65 10.08
C VAL A 327 8.35 0.49 10.17
N LYS A 328 9.10 1.46 9.64
CA LYS A 328 10.56 1.44 9.57
C LYS A 328 11.17 2.79 9.95
N GLU A 329 12.07 2.78 10.92
CA GLU A 329 12.94 3.89 11.25
C GLU A 329 14.36 3.56 10.78
N ILE A 330 14.90 4.35 9.84
CA ILE A 330 16.29 4.20 9.38
C ILE A 330 17.20 4.90 10.38
N LYS A 331 18.13 4.17 10.96
CA LYS A 331 19.17 4.74 11.83
C LYS A 331 20.19 5.53 10.99
N LYS A 332 20.43 6.76 11.40
CA LYS A 332 21.42 7.65 10.77
C LYS A 332 22.84 7.31 11.21
#